data_2302e5dd362659f2ddea5fb13a43e3bf
#
_entry.id   2302e5dd362659f2ddea5fb13a43e3bf
#
_cell.length_a   1.000
_cell.length_b   1.000
_cell.length_c   1.000
_cell.angle_alpha   90.00
_cell.angle_beta   90.00
_cell.angle_gamma   90.00
#
_symmetry.space_group_name_H-M   'P 1'
#
loop_
_entity.id
_entity.type
_entity.pdbx_description
1 polymer ?
#
loop_
_entity_poly.entity_id
_entity_poly.type
_entity_poly.pdbx_seq_one_letter_code
_entity_poly.pdbx_strand_id
1 'polypeptide(L)'
;MMAGAVRAYVNRWGVLPGKRTAVFTNNDDGWATARTLTDKGFEVTAVIDSRNCKPIENIPGASIIMGGSIVDTSGRKRIKNIKLKNGQIIPCDCLAISGGWSPNVHLTCHQRGRPNWNSDLNAFMPGEHLPQNMSVAGAVNGSFSLSGALSEGLKVTNNVIDSLGLKKPKTKKLQA
;
A
#
# COMPACT_ATOMS: atom_id res chain seq x y z
N MET A 1 4.07 -14.23 -0.89
CA MET A 1 5.11 -13.20 -0.67
C MET A 1 4.46 -11.83 -0.56
N MET A 2 5.20 -10.78 -0.13
CA MET A 2 4.64 -9.42 -0.08
C MET A 2 4.29 -8.92 -1.48
N ALA A 3 3.13 -8.29 -1.64
CA ALA A 3 2.67 -7.75 -2.93
C ALA A 3 3.63 -6.70 -3.51
N GLY A 4 4.16 -5.82 -2.68
CA GLY A 4 5.20 -4.87 -3.09
C GLY A 4 6.48 -5.53 -3.61
N ALA A 5 6.87 -6.69 -3.06
CA ALA A 5 8.01 -7.45 -3.56
C ALA A 5 7.71 -8.08 -4.93
N VAL A 6 6.49 -8.65 -5.13
CA VAL A 6 6.06 -9.16 -6.44
C VAL A 6 6.16 -8.05 -7.49
N ARG A 7 5.63 -6.87 -7.18
CA ARG A 7 5.67 -5.69 -8.06
C ARG A 7 7.12 -5.25 -8.36
N ALA A 8 8.00 -5.25 -7.35
CA ALA A 8 9.41 -4.93 -7.53
C ALA A 8 10.14 -5.94 -8.43
N TYR A 9 9.90 -7.24 -8.24
CA TYR A 9 10.47 -8.29 -9.10
C TYR A 9 10.07 -8.09 -10.57
N VAL A 10 8.80 -7.85 -10.81
CA VAL A 10 8.28 -7.64 -12.17
C VAL A 10 8.79 -6.34 -12.78
N ASN A 11 8.73 -5.22 -12.05
CA ASN A 11 9.07 -3.91 -12.59
C ASN A 11 10.57 -3.69 -12.76
N ARG A 12 11.37 -4.19 -11.82
CA ARG A 12 12.80 -3.90 -11.75
C ARG A 12 13.65 -4.94 -12.44
N TRP A 13 13.22 -6.21 -12.38
CA TRP A 13 14.03 -7.33 -12.92
C TRP A 13 13.33 -8.14 -14.00
N GLY A 14 12.08 -7.83 -14.34
CA GLY A 14 11.33 -8.60 -15.34
C GLY A 14 11.05 -10.05 -14.92
N VAL A 15 11.12 -10.35 -13.62
CA VAL A 15 10.94 -11.70 -13.08
C VAL A 15 9.56 -11.85 -12.46
N LEU A 16 8.83 -12.87 -12.85
CA LEU A 16 7.54 -13.24 -12.28
C LEU A 16 7.73 -14.36 -11.25
N PRO A 17 7.38 -14.13 -9.97
CA PRO A 17 7.52 -15.15 -8.91
C PRO A 17 6.65 -16.40 -9.09
N GLY A 18 5.58 -16.30 -9.86
CA GLY A 18 4.69 -17.40 -10.22
C GLY A 18 3.88 -17.06 -11.46
N LYS A 19 3.38 -18.07 -12.17
CA LYS A 19 2.62 -17.87 -13.42
C LYS A 19 1.18 -17.42 -13.16
N ARG A 20 0.56 -17.93 -12.08
CA ARG A 20 -0.82 -17.64 -11.69
C ARG A 20 -0.82 -16.99 -10.31
N THR A 21 -0.99 -15.68 -10.28
CA THR A 21 -0.92 -14.92 -9.03
C THR A 21 -2.32 -14.64 -8.49
N ALA A 22 -2.56 -14.99 -7.22
CA ALA A 22 -3.67 -14.45 -6.45
C ALA A 22 -3.17 -13.30 -5.57
N VAL A 23 -3.96 -12.24 -5.45
CA VAL A 23 -3.64 -11.08 -4.58
C VAL A 23 -4.60 -11.08 -3.40
N PHE A 24 -4.06 -11.04 -2.18
CA PHE A 24 -4.83 -10.86 -0.95
C PHE A 24 -4.48 -9.53 -0.31
N THR A 25 -5.49 -8.72 -0.03
CA THR A 25 -5.27 -7.34 0.42
C THR A 25 -6.35 -6.85 1.39
N ASN A 26 -6.03 -5.81 2.15
CA ASN A 26 -6.95 -4.98 2.94
C ASN A 26 -6.78 -3.48 2.60
N ASN A 27 -6.13 -3.16 1.48
CA ASN A 27 -5.77 -1.80 1.08
C ASN A 27 -5.58 -1.67 -0.43
N ASP A 28 -5.45 -0.45 -0.92
CA ASP A 28 -5.39 -0.13 -2.34
C ASP A 28 -4.06 -0.53 -3.01
N ASP A 29 -2.97 -0.66 -2.25
CA ASP A 29 -1.67 -1.06 -2.80
C ASP A 29 -1.68 -2.50 -3.35
N GLY A 30 -2.52 -3.38 -2.77
CA GLY A 30 -2.75 -4.71 -3.33
C GLY A 30 -3.39 -4.64 -4.72
N TRP A 31 -4.37 -3.78 -4.92
CA TRP A 31 -5.00 -3.55 -6.22
C TRP A 31 -4.02 -3.00 -7.25
N ALA A 32 -3.16 -2.04 -6.85
CA ALA A 32 -2.08 -1.54 -7.71
C ALA A 32 -1.11 -2.66 -8.14
N THR A 33 -0.90 -3.67 -7.30
CA THR A 33 -0.11 -4.86 -7.66
C THR A 33 -0.83 -5.72 -8.70
N ALA A 34 -2.12 -5.99 -8.51
CA ALA A 34 -2.93 -6.75 -9.49
C ALA A 34 -2.94 -6.05 -10.85
N ARG A 35 -3.18 -4.73 -10.87
CA ARG A 35 -3.12 -3.91 -12.09
C ARG A 35 -1.77 -4.01 -12.78
N THR A 36 -0.68 -3.80 -12.04
CA THR A 36 0.68 -3.88 -12.60
C THR A 36 0.96 -5.23 -13.27
N LEU A 37 0.51 -6.32 -12.68
CA LEU A 37 0.65 -7.66 -13.24
C LEU A 37 -0.14 -7.79 -14.55
N THR A 38 -1.40 -7.38 -14.53
CA THR A 38 -2.30 -7.46 -15.69
C THR A 38 -1.82 -6.59 -16.85
N ASP A 39 -1.39 -5.35 -16.58
CA ASP A 39 -0.85 -4.42 -17.59
C ASP A 39 0.40 -4.98 -18.30
N LYS A 40 1.13 -5.85 -17.62
CA LYS A 40 2.30 -6.55 -18.18
C LYS A 40 1.96 -7.91 -18.78
N GLY A 41 0.68 -8.25 -18.92
CA GLY A 41 0.22 -9.50 -19.52
C GLY A 41 0.36 -10.73 -18.63
N PHE A 42 0.50 -10.55 -17.32
CA PHE A 42 0.57 -11.67 -16.38
C PHE A 42 -0.80 -12.05 -15.84
N GLU A 43 -0.99 -13.36 -15.60
CA GLU A 43 -2.25 -13.90 -15.12
C GLU A 43 -2.46 -13.57 -13.61
N VAL A 44 -3.53 -12.84 -13.33
CA VAL A 44 -4.06 -12.65 -11.98
C VAL A 44 -5.32 -13.51 -11.85
N THR A 45 -5.27 -14.57 -11.05
CA THR A 45 -6.39 -15.50 -10.89
C THR A 45 -7.49 -14.96 -10.00
N ALA A 46 -7.13 -14.19 -8.96
CA ALA A 46 -8.09 -13.56 -8.08
C ALA A 46 -7.49 -12.34 -7.37
N VAL A 47 -8.38 -11.39 -7.04
CA VAL A 47 -8.13 -10.35 -6.04
C VAL A 47 -9.11 -10.55 -4.90
N ILE A 48 -8.58 -10.89 -3.73
CA ILE A 48 -9.34 -11.09 -2.50
C ILE A 48 -9.08 -9.90 -1.59
N ASP A 49 -10.08 -9.05 -1.41
CA ASP A 49 -10.01 -7.93 -0.48
C ASP A 49 -10.80 -8.25 0.78
N SER A 50 -10.18 -8.14 1.93
CA SER A 50 -10.84 -8.40 3.21
C SER A 50 -11.85 -7.32 3.63
N ARG A 51 -11.84 -6.17 2.96
CA ARG A 51 -12.78 -5.07 3.21
C ARG A 51 -14.13 -5.34 2.56
N ASN A 52 -15.21 -4.93 3.23
CA ASN A 52 -16.58 -4.94 2.70
C ASN A 52 -16.87 -3.60 2.00
N CYS A 53 -16.22 -3.33 0.89
CA CYS A 53 -16.42 -2.14 0.08
C CYS A 53 -16.67 -2.51 -1.39
N LYS A 54 -16.97 -1.53 -2.23
CA LYS A 54 -17.03 -1.77 -3.67
C LYS A 54 -15.62 -2.06 -4.21
N PRO A 55 -15.50 -2.93 -5.23
CA PRO A 55 -14.22 -3.12 -5.92
C PRO A 55 -13.68 -1.79 -6.41
N ILE A 56 -12.38 -1.58 -6.27
CA ILE A 56 -11.71 -0.36 -6.73
C ILE A 56 -11.71 -0.29 -8.25
N GLU A 57 -11.50 -1.45 -8.87
CA GLU A 57 -11.46 -1.56 -10.33
C GLU A 57 -11.78 -3.00 -10.77
N ASN A 58 -12.00 -3.18 -12.05
CA ASN A 58 -12.11 -4.51 -12.67
C ASN A 58 -10.70 -4.94 -13.14
N ILE A 59 -10.27 -6.12 -12.70
CA ILE A 59 -9.02 -6.74 -13.17
C ILE A 59 -9.39 -7.83 -14.19
N PRO A 60 -9.05 -7.65 -15.47
CA PRO A 60 -9.40 -8.62 -16.50
C PRO A 60 -8.92 -10.03 -16.18
N GLY A 61 -9.83 -11.01 -16.29
CA GLY A 61 -9.52 -12.42 -16.04
C GLY A 61 -9.45 -12.83 -14.57
N ALA A 62 -9.49 -11.90 -13.62
CA ALA A 62 -9.43 -12.21 -12.20
C ALA A 62 -10.82 -12.33 -11.55
N SER A 63 -10.97 -13.27 -10.63
CA SER A 63 -12.13 -13.32 -9.74
C SER A 63 -11.99 -12.26 -8.65
N ILE A 64 -12.91 -11.31 -8.57
CA ILE A 64 -12.93 -10.27 -7.54
C ILE A 64 -13.79 -10.73 -6.36
N ILE A 65 -13.19 -10.80 -5.18
CA ILE A 65 -13.83 -11.30 -3.96
C ILE A 65 -13.66 -10.27 -2.84
N MET A 66 -14.74 -9.56 -2.53
CA MET A 66 -14.78 -8.58 -1.45
C MET A 66 -15.25 -9.23 -0.14
N GLY A 67 -14.73 -8.76 1.00
CA GLY A 67 -14.98 -9.37 2.31
C GLY A 67 -14.38 -10.77 2.46
N GLY A 68 -13.48 -11.16 1.55
CA GLY A 68 -12.88 -12.48 1.51
C GLY A 68 -11.80 -12.69 2.57
N SER A 69 -11.67 -13.93 3.05
CA SER A 69 -10.59 -14.34 3.95
C SER A 69 -10.02 -15.66 3.49
N ILE A 70 -8.69 -15.75 3.46
CA ILE A 70 -7.98 -16.99 3.18
C ILE A 70 -7.79 -17.75 4.50
N VAL A 71 -8.19 -19.01 4.54
CA VAL A 71 -8.09 -19.86 5.73
C VAL A 71 -7.06 -20.97 5.59
N ASP A 72 -6.71 -21.34 4.36
CA ASP A 72 -5.75 -22.44 4.13
C ASP A 72 -5.06 -22.29 2.77
N THR A 73 -3.94 -22.96 2.64
CA THR A 73 -3.19 -23.10 1.39
C THR A 73 -2.78 -24.55 1.17
N SER A 74 -2.76 -25.01 -0.06
CA SER A 74 -2.32 -26.34 -0.40
C SER A 74 -1.17 -26.35 -1.41
N GLY A 75 -0.30 -27.36 -1.28
CA GLY A 75 0.88 -27.56 -2.12
C GLY A 75 2.04 -28.18 -1.31
N ARG A 76 3.03 -28.78 -1.96
CA ARG A 76 4.16 -29.40 -1.28
C ARG A 76 5.44 -28.56 -1.39
N LYS A 77 5.92 -28.34 -2.61
CA LYS A 77 7.13 -27.52 -2.87
C LYS A 77 6.82 -26.07 -3.15
N ARG A 78 5.61 -25.79 -3.62
CA ARG A 78 5.05 -24.47 -3.88
C ARG A 78 3.56 -24.51 -3.61
N ILE A 79 2.96 -23.34 -3.44
CA ILE A 79 1.51 -23.19 -3.36
C ILE A 79 0.87 -23.64 -4.69
N LYS A 80 -0.26 -24.34 -4.61
CA LYS A 80 -1.05 -24.78 -5.76
C LYS A 80 -2.46 -24.18 -5.72
N ASN A 81 -3.00 -24.02 -4.52
CA ASN A 81 -4.33 -23.47 -4.30
C ASN A 81 -4.38 -22.69 -2.99
N ILE A 82 -5.30 -21.77 -2.92
CA ILE A 82 -5.75 -21.12 -1.68
C ILE A 82 -7.19 -21.51 -1.42
N LYS A 83 -7.57 -21.63 -0.15
CA LYS A 83 -8.93 -21.92 0.30
C LYS A 83 -9.48 -20.72 1.05
N LEU A 84 -10.64 -20.26 0.64
CA LEU A 84 -11.34 -19.16 1.29
C LEU A 84 -12.26 -19.68 2.41
N LYS A 85 -12.63 -18.79 3.33
CA LYS A 85 -13.55 -19.10 4.44
C LYS A 85 -14.91 -19.63 3.99
N ASN A 86 -15.39 -19.22 2.83
CA ASN A 86 -16.64 -19.71 2.23
C ASN A 86 -16.49 -21.09 1.56
N GLY A 87 -15.32 -21.73 1.65
CA GLY A 87 -15.03 -23.04 1.06
C GLY A 87 -14.52 -23.00 -0.39
N GLN A 88 -14.56 -21.85 -1.06
CA GLN A 88 -14.07 -21.72 -2.43
C GLN A 88 -12.56 -21.99 -2.49
N ILE A 89 -12.13 -22.74 -3.51
CA ILE A 89 -10.72 -23.05 -3.80
C ILE A 89 -10.31 -22.31 -5.07
N ILE A 90 -9.23 -21.56 -5.00
CA ILE A 90 -8.68 -20.77 -6.10
C ILE A 90 -7.29 -21.31 -6.44
N PRO A 91 -7.04 -21.75 -7.66
CA PRO A 91 -5.74 -22.22 -8.09
C PRO A 91 -4.78 -21.03 -8.26
N CYS A 92 -3.61 -21.12 -7.64
CA CYS A 92 -2.51 -20.16 -7.82
C CYS A 92 -1.18 -20.79 -7.46
N ASP A 93 -0.09 -20.28 -8.02
CA ASP A 93 1.27 -20.69 -7.68
C ASP A 93 2.08 -19.55 -7.04
N CYS A 94 1.47 -18.37 -6.95
CA CYS A 94 1.95 -17.23 -6.18
C CYS A 94 0.78 -16.58 -5.44
N LEU A 95 0.92 -16.39 -4.13
CA LEU A 95 0.01 -15.58 -3.33
C LEU A 95 0.76 -14.30 -2.93
N ALA A 96 0.32 -13.17 -3.50
CA ALA A 96 0.80 -11.83 -3.18
C ALA A 96 -0.06 -11.23 -2.07
N ILE A 97 0.56 -10.85 -0.95
CA ILE A 97 -0.16 -10.35 0.23
C ILE A 97 0.20 -8.88 0.46
N SER A 98 -0.82 -8.04 0.58
CA SER A 98 -0.70 -6.64 0.98
C SER A 98 -1.51 -6.40 2.24
N GLY A 99 -0.82 -6.26 3.37
CA GLY A 99 -1.41 -5.94 4.67
C GLY A 99 -1.48 -4.44 4.97
N GLY A 100 -1.13 -3.59 3.99
CA GLY A 100 -1.06 -2.14 4.15
C GLY A 100 0.32 -1.63 4.56
N TRP A 101 0.39 -0.32 4.67
CA TRP A 101 1.57 0.41 5.10
C TRP A 101 1.32 1.00 6.48
N SER A 102 2.29 0.87 7.37
CA SER A 102 2.23 1.50 8.69
C SER A 102 3.24 2.66 8.72
N PRO A 103 2.79 3.89 8.99
CA PRO A 103 3.67 5.02 9.18
C PRO A 103 4.70 4.77 10.29
N ASN A 104 5.93 5.21 10.09
CA ASN A 104 6.94 5.16 11.13
C ASN A 104 6.82 6.38 12.04
N VAL A 105 5.98 6.26 13.07
CA VAL A 105 5.64 7.36 13.99
C VAL A 105 6.58 7.48 15.19
N HIS A 106 7.69 6.72 15.25
CA HIS A 106 8.53 6.69 16.44
C HIS A 106 9.09 8.05 16.83
N LEU A 107 9.56 8.85 15.86
CA LEU A 107 10.09 10.18 16.14
C LEU A 107 9.01 11.16 16.63
N THR A 108 7.77 10.99 16.18
CA THR A 108 6.65 11.86 16.61
C THR A 108 6.16 11.55 18.02
N CYS A 109 6.55 10.39 18.57
CA CYS A 109 6.20 10.00 19.94
C CYS A 109 7.18 10.52 21.01
N HIS A 110 8.25 11.21 20.61
CA HIS A 110 9.13 11.87 21.56
C HIS A 110 8.36 12.97 22.34
N GLN A 111 8.86 13.32 23.52
CA GLN A 111 8.24 14.33 24.39
C GLN A 111 6.78 14.00 24.79
N ARG A 112 6.49 12.70 25.01
CA ARG A 112 5.17 12.18 25.39
C ARG A 112 4.09 12.28 24.31
N GLY A 113 4.44 12.50 23.05
CA GLY A 113 3.52 12.37 21.92
C GLY A 113 2.91 10.98 21.85
N ARG A 114 1.63 10.87 21.53
CA ARG A 114 0.93 9.60 21.35
C ARG A 114 0.37 9.53 19.92
N PRO A 115 0.56 8.41 19.21
CA PRO A 115 -0.02 8.26 17.89
C PRO A 115 -1.53 8.06 18.01
N ASN A 116 -2.26 8.52 17.00
CA ASN A 116 -3.69 8.33 16.86
C ASN A 116 -3.99 7.23 15.85
N TRP A 117 -4.97 6.38 16.15
CA TRP A 117 -5.44 5.37 15.21
C TRP A 117 -6.31 6.02 14.12
N ASN A 118 -5.97 5.74 12.85
CA ASN A 118 -6.78 6.12 11.70
C ASN A 118 -7.44 4.87 11.11
N SER A 119 -8.77 4.80 11.18
CA SER A 119 -9.57 3.66 10.73
C SER A 119 -9.58 3.50 9.20
N ASP A 120 -9.45 4.59 8.45
CA ASP A 120 -9.50 4.56 6.99
C ASP A 120 -8.21 3.96 6.41
N LEU A 121 -7.08 4.29 7.06
CA LEU A 121 -5.76 3.77 6.69
C LEU A 121 -5.41 2.46 7.39
N ASN A 122 -6.18 2.07 8.43
CA ASN A 122 -5.87 0.96 9.33
C ASN A 122 -4.43 1.05 9.87
N ALA A 123 -4.02 2.25 10.30
CA ALA A 123 -2.67 2.52 10.74
C ALA A 123 -2.62 3.58 11.85
N PHE A 124 -1.54 3.56 12.63
CA PHE A 124 -1.25 4.64 13.57
C PHE A 124 -0.60 5.82 12.85
N MET A 125 -1.18 7.00 13.06
CA MET A 125 -0.73 8.27 12.52
C MET A 125 -0.07 9.11 13.60
N PRO A 126 0.77 10.12 13.25
CA PRO A 126 1.24 11.09 14.20
C PRO A 126 0.07 11.72 14.97
N GLY A 127 0.24 11.89 16.27
CA GLY A 127 -0.74 12.57 17.11
C GLY A 127 -0.78 14.08 16.87
N GLU A 128 -1.73 14.76 17.51
CA GLU A 128 -1.89 16.22 17.39
C GLU A 128 -0.71 17.00 17.96
N HIS A 129 -0.04 16.43 18.99
CA HIS A 129 1.09 17.06 19.64
C HIS A 129 2.39 16.46 19.12
N LEU A 130 3.01 17.16 18.17
CA LEU A 130 4.35 16.83 17.69
C LEU A 130 5.42 17.43 18.63
N PRO A 131 6.62 16.85 18.70
CA PRO A 131 7.76 17.48 19.33
C PRO A 131 8.01 18.90 18.80
N GLN A 132 8.54 19.79 19.66
CA GLN A 132 8.81 21.16 19.29
C GLN A 132 9.67 21.24 18.02
N ASN A 133 9.31 22.15 17.11
CA ASN A 133 9.97 22.37 15.82
C ASN A 133 10.00 21.14 14.89
N MET A 134 9.07 20.20 15.07
CA MET A 134 8.90 19.06 14.20
C MET A 134 7.70 19.26 13.28
N SER A 135 7.89 18.93 12.00
CA SER A 135 6.83 18.83 11.02
C SER A 135 6.93 17.49 10.30
N VAL A 136 5.80 16.95 9.87
CA VAL A 136 5.72 15.65 9.19
C VAL A 136 5.13 15.79 7.81
N ALA A 137 5.60 14.96 6.87
CA ALA A 137 5.09 14.90 5.50
C ALA A 137 5.28 13.51 4.88
N GLY A 138 4.49 13.19 3.86
CA GLY A 138 4.57 11.94 3.13
C GLY A 138 4.07 10.74 3.90
N ALA A 139 4.70 9.60 3.76
CA ALA A 139 4.22 8.32 4.30
C ALA A 139 4.02 8.34 5.83
N VAL A 140 4.81 9.10 6.57
CA VAL A 140 4.63 9.26 8.03
C VAL A 140 3.32 9.99 8.36
N ASN A 141 2.83 10.83 7.45
CA ASN A 141 1.55 11.56 7.55
C ASN A 141 0.41 10.89 6.75
N GLY A 142 0.59 9.63 6.32
CA GLY A 142 -0.42 8.85 5.61
C GLY A 142 -0.50 9.09 4.09
N SER A 143 0.36 9.92 3.52
CA SER A 143 0.44 10.14 2.07
C SER A 143 1.35 9.09 1.43
N PHE A 144 0.79 7.94 1.05
CA PHE A 144 1.56 6.83 0.50
C PHE A 144 1.84 6.93 -1.00
N SER A 145 1.24 7.87 -1.72
CA SER A 145 1.56 8.14 -3.13
C SER A 145 2.76 9.08 -3.25
N LEU A 146 3.56 8.90 -4.31
CA LEU A 146 4.71 9.77 -4.57
C LEU A 146 4.28 11.23 -4.77
N SER A 147 3.22 11.47 -5.55
CA SER A 147 2.69 12.82 -5.79
C SER A 147 2.19 13.49 -4.51
N GLY A 148 1.47 12.75 -3.65
CA GLY A 148 1.03 13.22 -2.35
C GLY A 148 2.19 13.58 -1.44
N ALA A 149 3.18 12.69 -1.32
CA ALA A 149 4.37 12.93 -0.50
C ALA A 149 5.17 14.17 -0.96
N LEU A 150 5.32 14.37 -2.28
CA LEU A 150 6.00 15.55 -2.83
C LEU A 150 5.21 16.84 -2.56
N SER A 151 3.89 16.80 -2.75
CA SER A 151 3.02 17.97 -2.49
C SER A 151 3.02 18.37 -1.01
N GLU A 152 2.91 17.39 -0.11
CA GLU A 152 3.00 17.65 1.33
C GLU A 152 4.36 18.18 1.74
N GLY A 153 5.45 17.57 1.26
CA GLY A 153 6.81 18.02 1.53
C GLY A 153 7.01 19.48 1.14
N LEU A 154 6.53 19.87 -0.04
CA LEU A 154 6.57 21.27 -0.49
C LEU A 154 5.75 22.20 0.41
N LYS A 155 4.53 21.81 0.79
CA LYS A 155 3.66 22.57 1.67
C LYS A 155 4.30 22.78 3.05
N VAL A 156 4.79 21.71 3.65
CA VAL A 156 5.44 21.76 4.97
C VAL A 156 6.70 22.62 4.93
N THR A 157 7.55 22.47 3.90
CA THR A 157 8.74 23.29 3.72
C THR A 157 8.41 24.78 3.62
N ASN A 158 7.38 25.14 2.85
CA ASN A 158 6.95 26.54 2.74
C ASN A 158 6.48 27.10 4.09
N ASN A 159 5.74 26.31 4.88
CA ASN A 159 5.29 26.73 6.21
C ASN A 159 6.47 26.96 7.16
N VAL A 160 7.49 26.09 7.12
CA VAL A 160 8.71 26.24 7.92
C VAL A 160 9.49 27.50 7.50
N ILE A 161 9.65 27.74 6.20
CA ILE A 161 10.31 28.95 5.66
C ILE A 161 9.60 30.21 6.16
N ASP A 162 8.26 30.22 6.09
CA ASP A 162 7.45 31.35 6.56
C ASP A 162 7.60 31.56 8.06
N SER A 163 7.60 30.48 8.85
CA SER A 163 7.79 30.56 10.32
C SER A 163 9.17 31.09 10.74
N LEU A 164 10.17 30.88 9.89
CA LEU A 164 11.53 31.36 10.10
C LEU A 164 11.78 32.75 9.52
N GLY A 165 10.77 33.37 8.88
CA GLY A 165 10.91 34.67 8.23
C GLY A 165 11.86 34.69 7.03
N LEU A 166 12.11 33.51 6.42
CA LEU A 166 13.02 33.36 5.29
C LEU A 166 12.30 33.59 3.96
N LYS A 167 13.05 34.04 2.93
CA LYS A 167 12.53 34.18 1.58
C LYS A 167 12.35 32.82 0.92
N LYS A 168 11.17 32.56 0.34
CA LYS A 168 10.93 31.35 -0.43
C LYS A 168 11.83 31.28 -1.67
N PRO A 169 12.46 30.13 -1.93
CA PRO A 169 13.21 29.95 -3.18
C PRO A 169 12.24 30.00 -4.37
N LYS A 170 12.72 30.49 -5.52
CA LYS A 170 11.95 30.41 -6.78
C LYS A 170 11.86 28.93 -7.17
N THR A 171 10.76 28.28 -6.84
CA THR A 171 10.50 26.88 -7.24
C THR A 171 10.16 26.82 -8.72
N LYS A 172 10.92 26.05 -9.51
CA LYS A 172 10.44 25.53 -10.79
C LYS A 172 9.25 24.62 -10.46
N LYS A 173 8.11 24.78 -11.16
CA LYS A 173 6.97 23.85 -11.05
C LYS A 173 7.51 22.43 -11.33
N LEU A 174 7.47 21.55 -10.34
CA LEU A 174 7.64 20.13 -10.56
C LEU A 174 6.43 19.69 -11.42
N GLN A 175 6.68 19.40 -12.68
CA GLN A 175 5.70 18.68 -13.50
C GLN A 175 5.72 17.23 -13.01
N ALA A 176 4.59 16.79 -12.43
CA ALA A 176 4.34 15.40 -12.06
C ALA A 176 3.89 14.61 -13.29
#